data_46615bb5ac4abbad7e70f57567504719
#
_entry.id   46615bb5ac4abbad7e70f57567504719
#
_cell.length_a   1.000
_cell.length_b   1.000
_cell.length_c   1.000
_cell.angle_alpha   90.00
_cell.angle_beta   90.00
_cell.angle_gamma   90.00
#
_symmetry.space_group_name_H-M   'P 1'
#
loop_
_entity.id
_entity.type
_entity.pdbx_description
1 polymer ?
#
loop_
_entity_poly.entity_id
_entity_poly.type
_entity_poly.pdbx_seq_one_letter_code
_entity_poly.pdbx_strand_id
1 'polypeptide(L)'
;RMVMFLTDSASIRDVLLFPTMKPLGDGKKKAESKAKTEEPVKNEEVAKDEAETIDFSNVKIEPIFKDSVDFETFAKSDFRAVKILDCVAVPKSKKLLKFTLDDGERKDRVILSGIHEYYEPEDLIGKTAIAIVNLPPRKMMGIDSEGMLISAVHEEDGHEGLNLLIVDRHIPAGAKLY
;
A
#
# COMPACT_ATOMS: atom_id res chain seq x y z
N ARG A 1 -5.96 1.04 28.89
CA ARG A 1 -5.44 0.81 30.28
C ARG A 1 -4.05 0.18 30.26
N MET A 2 -3.77 -0.74 29.35
CA MET A 2 -2.45 -1.41 29.28
C MET A 2 -1.32 -0.41 28.95
N VAL A 3 -1.58 0.56 28.09
CA VAL A 3 -0.61 1.62 27.72
C VAL A 3 -0.30 2.53 28.93
N MET A 4 -1.28 2.81 29.79
CA MET A 4 -1.07 3.60 31.01
C MET A 4 -0.07 2.96 31.96
N PHE A 5 -0.07 1.63 32.09
CA PHE A 5 0.90 0.92 32.93
C PHE A 5 2.33 0.96 32.38
N LEU A 6 2.47 1.05 31.05
CA LEU A 6 3.79 1.10 30.38
C LEU A 6 4.40 2.50 30.39
N THR A 7 3.56 3.54 30.50
CA THR A 7 4.02 4.96 30.45
C THR A 7 4.00 5.65 31.80
N ASP A 8 3.62 4.93 32.88
CA ASP A 8 3.48 5.45 34.25
C ASP A 8 2.58 6.71 34.34
N SER A 9 1.56 6.75 33.45
CA SER A 9 0.64 7.88 33.35
C SER A 9 -0.57 7.72 34.27
N ALA A 10 -0.86 8.73 35.06
CA ALA A 10 -1.97 8.74 36.01
C ALA A 10 -3.36 8.85 35.36
N SER A 11 -3.44 9.29 34.10
CA SER A 11 -4.68 9.48 33.37
C SER A 11 -4.62 8.96 31.94
N ILE A 12 -5.71 8.35 31.47
CA ILE A 12 -5.83 7.89 30.08
C ILE A 12 -5.74 9.05 29.07
N ARG A 13 -6.04 10.27 29.49
CA ARG A 13 -5.97 11.47 28.64
C ARG A 13 -4.55 11.84 28.27
N ASP A 14 -3.58 11.53 29.14
CA ASP A 14 -2.17 11.84 28.94
C ASP A 14 -1.51 10.92 27.91
N VAL A 15 -2.16 9.80 27.59
CA VAL A 15 -1.68 8.79 26.62
C VAL A 15 -2.37 8.91 25.27
N LEU A 16 -3.42 9.76 25.16
CA LEU A 16 -4.13 9.98 23.89
C LEU A 16 -3.47 11.14 23.13
N LEU A 17 -2.91 10.82 21.97
CA LEU A 17 -2.27 11.81 21.07
C LEU A 17 -3.25 12.86 20.52
N PHE A 18 -4.56 12.56 20.46
CA PHE A 18 -5.61 13.47 19.98
C PHE A 18 -6.89 13.33 20.83
N PRO A 19 -7.00 14.03 21.98
CA PRO A 19 -8.23 14.02 22.73
C PRO A 19 -9.29 14.88 22.00
N THR A 20 -10.27 14.22 21.40
CA THR A 20 -11.48 14.89 20.89
C THR A 20 -12.36 15.33 22.08
N MET A 21 -12.19 16.55 22.52
CA MET A 21 -13.12 17.18 23.47
C MET A 21 -14.10 18.06 22.69
N LYS A 22 -15.42 17.71 22.74
CA LYS A 22 -16.46 18.64 22.37
C LYS A 22 -16.44 19.79 23.37
N PRO A 23 -16.41 21.08 22.94
CA PRO A 23 -16.58 22.18 23.86
C PRO A 23 -18.01 22.18 24.40
N LEU A 24 -18.15 22.02 25.72
CA LEU A 24 -19.39 22.35 26.44
C LEU A 24 -19.54 23.89 26.38
N GLY A 25 -20.58 24.32 25.70
CA GLY A 25 -20.92 25.72 25.66
C GLY A 25 -21.32 26.28 27.02
N ASP A 26 -20.84 27.45 27.33
CA ASP A 26 -21.65 28.58 27.73
C ASP A 26 -20.79 29.82 28.01
N GLY A 27 -21.33 30.99 27.62
CA GLY A 27 -20.87 32.23 28.21
C GLY A 27 -20.29 33.29 27.28
N LYS A 28 -21.18 34.05 26.67
CA LYS A 28 -21.03 35.42 26.12
C LYS A 28 -19.83 36.22 26.61
N LYS A 29 -19.09 36.86 25.69
CA LYS A 29 -19.04 38.32 25.49
C LYS A 29 -18.08 38.72 24.34
N LYS A 30 -18.69 39.49 23.44
CA LYS A 30 -18.22 40.55 22.55
C LYS A 30 -16.82 41.14 22.73
N ALA A 31 -16.08 41.23 21.63
CA ALA A 31 -15.54 42.49 21.12
C ALA A 31 -14.90 42.29 19.73
N GLU A 32 -15.23 43.25 18.87
CA GLU A 32 -14.86 43.42 17.48
C GLU A 32 -13.38 43.65 17.25
N SER A 33 -12.78 43.19 16.14
CA SER A 33 -12.31 44.07 15.07
C SER A 33 -11.60 43.37 13.92
N LYS A 34 -12.11 43.67 12.73
CA LYS A 34 -11.47 43.89 11.41
C LYS A 34 -10.63 42.79 10.74
N ALA A 35 -11.28 42.21 9.77
CA ALA A 35 -10.92 42.11 8.33
C ALA A 35 -9.46 41.88 7.91
N LYS A 36 -9.21 40.72 7.29
CA LYS A 36 -8.59 40.69 5.94
C LYS A 36 -8.94 39.38 5.23
N THR A 37 -9.38 39.57 4.03
CA THR A 37 -9.70 38.66 2.96
C THR A 37 -8.62 37.61 2.75
N GLU A 38 -8.98 36.34 2.79
CA GLU A 38 -8.27 35.28 2.06
C GLU A 38 -9.31 34.27 1.54
N GLU A 39 -9.12 33.90 0.29
CA GLU A 39 -10.00 33.11 -0.56
C GLU A 39 -10.22 31.68 -0.03
N PRO A 40 -11.35 31.04 -0.38
CA PRO A 40 -11.66 29.71 0.10
C PRO A 40 -10.82 28.65 -0.61
N VAL A 41 -9.93 28.00 0.12
CA VAL A 41 -9.34 26.75 -0.28
C VAL A 41 -10.46 25.72 -0.34
N LYS A 42 -10.73 25.22 -1.54
CA LYS A 42 -11.64 24.11 -1.79
C LYS A 42 -11.27 22.94 -0.88
N ASN A 43 -12.15 22.65 0.07
CA ASN A 43 -12.23 21.35 0.72
C ASN A 43 -12.59 20.34 -0.37
N GLU A 44 -11.63 19.55 -0.81
CA GLU A 44 -11.92 18.30 -1.49
C GLU A 44 -12.56 17.39 -0.45
N GLU A 45 -13.83 17.12 -0.64
CA GLU A 45 -14.59 16.12 0.07
C GLU A 45 -13.82 14.81 0.01
N VAL A 46 -13.39 14.35 1.18
CA VAL A 46 -13.00 12.94 1.37
C VAL A 46 -14.27 12.14 1.09
N ALA A 47 -14.33 11.54 -0.09
CA ALA A 47 -15.34 10.56 -0.44
C ALA A 47 -15.35 9.51 0.70
N LYS A 48 -16.45 9.43 1.41
CA LYS A 48 -16.76 8.29 2.26
C LYS A 48 -16.93 7.13 1.31
N ASP A 49 -15.95 6.26 1.24
CA ASP A 49 -16.13 4.92 0.69
C ASP A 49 -17.29 4.31 1.50
N GLU A 50 -18.45 4.24 0.88
CA GLU A 50 -19.51 3.34 1.32
C GLU A 50 -18.89 1.95 1.23
N ALA A 51 -18.73 1.31 2.38
CA ALA A 51 -18.19 -0.03 2.44
C ALA A 51 -19.19 -0.95 1.70
N GLU A 52 -18.94 -1.16 0.41
CA GLU A 52 -19.59 -2.20 -0.36
C GLU A 52 -19.25 -3.53 0.35
N THR A 53 -20.25 -4.20 0.85
CA THR A 53 -20.09 -5.52 1.43
C THR A 53 -19.83 -6.50 0.30
N ILE A 54 -18.55 -6.77 0.05
CA ILE A 54 -18.13 -7.73 -0.98
C ILE A 54 -18.44 -9.13 -0.43
N ASP A 55 -19.20 -9.90 -1.20
CA ASP A 55 -19.54 -11.29 -0.86
C ASP A 55 -18.44 -12.23 -1.40
N PHE A 56 -17.71 -12.87 -0.50
CA PHE A 56 -16.65 -13.83 -0.82
C PHE A 56 -17.10 -15.29 -0.76
N SER A 57 -18.42 -15.58 -0.78
CA SER A 57 -18.96 -16.93 -0.64
C SER A 57 -18.50 -17.90 -1.73
N ASN A 58 -18.19 -17.40 -2.94
CA ASN A 58 -17.78 -18.18 -4.09
C ASN A 58 -16.24 -18.15 -4.33
N VAL A 59 -15.50 -17.50 -3.42
CA VAL A 59 -14.04 -17.36 -3.55
C VAL A 59 -13.35 -18.55 -2.90
N LYS A 60 -12.48 -19.21 -3.66
CA LYS A 60 -11.58 -20.25 -3.17
C LYS A 60 -10.19 -19.69 -2.99
N ILE A 61 -9.59 -19.96 -1.84
CA ILE A 61 -8.25 -19.54 -1.48
C ILE A 61 -7.38 -20.78 -1.33
N GLU A 62 -6.11 -20.70 -1.75
CA GLU A 62 -5.15 -21.76 -1.49
C GLU A 62 -5.02 -22.07 0.02
N PRO A 63 -4.93 -23.34 0.40
CA PRO A 63 -4.79 -23.72 1.80
C PRO A 63 -3.44 -23.23 2.37
N ILE A 64 -3.47 -22.83 3.62
CA ILE A 64 -2.27 -22.41 4.35
C ILE A 64 -1.27 -23.58 4.41
N PHE A 65 0.00 -23.31 4.14
CA PHE A 65 1.07 -24.28 4.32
C PHE A 65 1.15 -24.74 5.77
N LYS A 66 1.29 -26.04 5.96
CA LYS A 66 1.38 -26.65 7.30
C LYS A 66 2.78 -26.51 7.91
N ASP A 67 3.79 -26.43 7.07
CA ASP A 67 5.19 -26.32 7.49
C ASP A 67 5.50 -24.88 7.88
N SER A 68 6.08 -24.69 9.06
CA SER A 68 6.51 -23.38 9.53
C SER A 68 7.84 -22.97 8.88
N VAL A 69 7.94 -21.70 8.47
CA VAL A 69 9.19 -21.10 8.04
C VAL A 69 9.93 -20.56 9.26
N ASP A 70 11.22 -20.86 9.34
CA ASP A 70 12.11 -20.32 10.34
C ASP A 70 12.23 -18.78 10.21
N PHE A 71 12.18 -18.09 11.36
CA PHE A 71 12.22 -16.64 11.40
C PHE A 71 13.51 -16.06 10.79
N GLU A 72 14.66 -16.73 10.98
CA GLU A 72 15.93 -16.28 10.40
C GLU A 72 15.92 -16.35 8.88
N THR A 73 15.25 -17.35 8.32
CA THR A 73 15.06 -17.48 6.87
C THR A 73 14.12 -16.41 6.34
N PHE A 74 13.01 -16.16 7.01
CA PHE A 74 12.07 -15.11 6.64
C PHE A 74 12.70 -13.70 6.73
N ALA A 75 13.45 -13.44 7.80
CA ALA A 75 14.11 -12.16 8.04
C ALA A 75 15.18 -11.80 6.99
N LYS A 76 15.66 -12.78 6.20
CA LYS A 76 16.55 -12.53 5.07
C LYS A 76 15.84 -11.93 3.85
N SER A 77 14.50 -11.99 3.82
CA SER A 77 13.71 -11.40 2.75
C SER A 77 13.55 -9.90 2.97
N ASP A 78 13.86 -9.10 1.95
CA ASP A 78 13.70 -7.64 2.01
C ASP A 78 12.48 -7.21 1.21
N PHE A 79 11.37 -7.00 1.93
CA PHE A 79 10.13 -6.48 1.37
C PHE A 79 10.13 -4.95 1.46
N ARG A 80 9.89 -4.30 0.33
CA ARG A 80 9.86 -2.84 0.21
C ARG A 80 8.62 -2.34 -0.50
N ALA A 81 8.17 -1.15 -0.11
CA ALA A 81 7.26 -0.37 -0.91
C ALA A 81 8.04 0.21 -2.10
N VAL A 82 7.60 -0.05 -3.31
CA VAL A 82 8.23 0.42 -4.55
C VAL A 82 7.25 1.25 -5.36
N LYS A 83 7.71 2.39 -5.88
CA LYS A 83 6.87 3.24 -6.72
C LYS A 83 7.04 2.86 -8.18
N ILE A 84 5.93 2.65 -8.87
CA ILE A 84 5.90 2.33 -10.29
C ILE A 84 6.11 3.63 -11.08
N LEU A 85 7.26 3.75 -11.72
CA LEU A 85 7.60 4.91 -12.56
C LEU A 85 7.13 4.72 -14.00
N ASP A 86 7.29 3.50 -14.51
CA ASP A 86 6.91 3.14 -15.87
C ASP A 86 6.48 1.66 -15.91
N CYS A 87 5.56 1.36 -16.81
CA CYS A 87 5.04 0.03 -17.03
C CYS A 87 4.81 -0.19 -18.52
N VAL A 88 5.42 -1.22 -19.10
CA VAL A 88 5.33 -1.51 -20.54
C VAL A 88 5.09 -2.98 -20.77
N ALA A 89 4.23 -3.30 -21.73
CA ALA A 89 4.01 -4.67 -22.17
C ALA A 89 5.25 -5.22 -22.88
N VAL A 90 5.64 -6.47 -22.57
CA VAL A 90 6.78 -7.12 -23.22
C VAL A 90 6.35 -7.65 -24.59
N PRO A 91 6.95 -7.17 -25.72
CA PRO A 91 6.46 -7.49 -27.07
C PRO A 91 6.45 -8.98 -27.43
N LYS A 92 7.25 -9.76 -26.71
CA LYS A 92 7.39 -11.24 -26.95
C LYS A 92 6.47 -12.06 -26.04
N SER A 93 5.69 -11.45 -25.16
CA SER A 93 4.79 -12.13 -24.23
C SER A 93 3.50 -11.37 -24.07
N LYS A 94 2.37 -12.07 -24.19
CA LYS A 94 1.05 -11.47 -23.94
C LYS A 94 0.73 -11.29 -22.45
N LYS A 95 1.51 -11.97 -21.57
CA LYS A 95 1.23 -12.03 -20.13
C LYS A 95 2.16 -11.15 -19.29
N LEU A 96 3.31 -10.76 -19.86
CA LEU A 96 4.35 -10.08 -19.09
C LEU A 96 4.29 -8.58 -19.25
N LEU A 97 4.32 -7.90 -18.10
CA LEU A 97 4.59 -6.48 -17.99
C LEU A 97 6.01 -6.27 -17.45
N LYS A 98 6.72 -5.31 -18.02
CA LYS A 98 7.99 -4.80 -17.54
C LYS A 98 7.74 -3.56 -16.72
N PHE A 99 8.14 -3.58 -15.47
CA PHE A 99 8.06 -2.46 -14.55
C PHE A 99 9.41 -1.80 -14.39
N THR A 100 9.43 -0.48 -14.40
CA THR A 100 10.55 0.35 -13.95
C THR A 100 10.15 0.98 -12.63
N LEU A 101 10.88 0.69 -11.57
CA LEU A 101 10.49 0.97 -10.20
C LEU A 101 11.52 1.85 -9.49
N ASP A 102 11.02 2.72 -8.63
CA ASP A 102 11.80 3.41 -7.60
C ASP A 102 11.72 2.60 -6.30
N ASP A 103 12.84 2.11 -5.80
CA ASP A 103 12.95 1.33 -4.57
C ASP A 103 13.51 2.14 -3.40
N GLY A 104 13.66 3.47 -3.58
CA GLY A 104 14.23 4.39 -2.60
C GLY A 104 15.76 4.52 -2.68
N GLU A 105 16.47 3.54 -3.23
CA GLU A 105 17.91 3.63 -3.49
C GLU A 105 18.17 4.00 -4.95
N ARG A 106 17.43 3.41 -5.88
CA ARG A 106 17.53 3.67 -7.31
C ARG A 106 16.16 3.71 -7.99
N LYS A 107 16.09 4.38 -9.14
CA LYS A 107 14.85 4.60 -9.90
C LYS A 107 14.79 3.82 -11.21
N ASP A 108 15.64 2.85 -11.37
CA ASP A 108 15.78 2.06 -12.58
C ASP A 108 15.67 0.55 -12.35
N ARG A 109 15.17 0.13 -11.19
CA ARG A 109 14.95 -1.28 -10.89
C ARG A 109 13.92 -1.86 -11.85
N VAL A 110 14.30 -2.94 -12.52
CA VAL A 110 13.44 -3.64 -13.46
C VAL A 110 12.87 -4.90 -12.82
N ILE A 111 11.55 -5.02 -12.81
CA ILE A 111 10.84 -6.24 -12.43
C ILE A 111 9.88 -6.65 -13.53
N LEU A 112 9.84 -7.93 -13.86
CA LEU A 112 8.89 -8.52 -14.79
C LEU A 112 7.82 -9.28 -14.00
N SER A 113 6.54 -9.04 -14.34
CA SER A 113 5.42 -9.73 -13.72
C SER A 113 4.41 -10.19 -14.76
N GLY A 114 3.80 -11.35 -14.53
CA GLY A 114 2.84 -11.99 -15.45
C GLY A 114 1.40 -11.51 -15.24
N ILE A 115 1.19 -10.21 -15.05
CA ILE A 115 -0.11 -9.65 -14.66
C ILE A 115 -0.83 -8.87 -15.76
N HIS A 116 -0.35 -8.95 -17.01
CA HIS A 116 -0.94 -8.22 -18.14
C HIS A 116 -2.37 -8.66 -18.50
N GLU A 117 -2.78 -9.85 -18.07
CA GLU A 117 -4.17 -10.31 -18.27
C GLU A 117 -5.15 -9.63 -17.31
N TYR A 118 -4.66 -9.02 -16.23
CA TYR A 118 -5.46 -8.43 -15.15
C TYR A 118 -5.36 -6.91 -15.08
N TYR A 119 -4.29 -6.32 -15.61
CA TYR A 119 -4.02 -4.88 -15.50
C TYR A 119 -3.49 -4.32 -16.80
N GLU A 120 -4.00 -3.15 -17.16
CA GLU A 120 -3.41 -2.34 -18.22
C GLU A 120 -2.19 -1.56 -17.66
N PRO A 121 -1.12 -1.39 -18.45
CA PRO A 121 0.09 -0.69 -18.02
C PRO A 121 -0.17 0.70 -17.45
N GLU A 122 -1.09 1.44 -18.07
CA GLU A 122 -1.41 2.84 -17.73
C GLU A 122 -2.02 2.97 -16.33
N ASP A 123 -2.80 1.98 -15.91
CA ASP A 123 -3.47 1.98 -14.61
C ASP A 123 -2.51 1.79 -13.44
N LEU A 124 -1.31 1.28 -13.70
CA LEU A 124 -0.33 0.96 -12.66
C LEU A 124 0.70 2.07 -12.45
N ILE A 125 0.91 2.93 -13.43
CA ILE A 125 1.90 4.02 -13.35
C ILE A 125 1.55 4.99 -12.23
N GLY A 126 2.54 5.34 -11.42
CA GLY A 126 2.41 6.26 -10.28
C GLY A 126 1.89 5.63 -8.99
N LYS A 127 1.43 4.38 -9.03
CA LYS A 127 1.03 3.63 -7.83
C LYS A 127 2.24 3.10 -7.06
N THR A 128 2.06 2.85 -5.77
CA THR A 128 3.07 2.23 -4.91
C THR A 128 2.64 0.79 -4.62
N ALA A 129 3.50 -0.17 -4.92
CA ALA A 129 3.25 -1.59 -4.72
C ALA A 129 4.26 -2.19 -3.74
N ILE A 130 4.03 -3.43 -3.33
CA ILE A 130 4.95 -4.19 -2.49
C ILE A 130 5.79 -5.10 -3.38
N ALA A 131 7.10 -5.09 -3.17
CA ALA A 131 8.04 -5.99 -3.85
C ALA A 131 9.06 -6.57 -2.89
N ILE A 132 9.53 -7.79 -3.21
CA ILE A 132 10.74 -8.35 -2.63
C ILE A 132 11.91 -7.95 -3.54
N VAL A 133 12.90 -7.25 -2.96
CA VAL A 133 13.93 -6.55 -3.75
C VAL A 133 15.31 -7.23 -3.69
N ASN A 134 15.50 -8.17 -2.79
CA ASN A 134 16.78 -8.87 -2.60
C ASN A 134 16.81 -10.26 -3.22
N LEU A 135 16.00 -10.50 -4.24
CA LEU A 135 16.09 -11.72 -5.02
C LEU A 135 17.23 -11.63 -6.06
N PRO A 136 17.90 -12.74 -6.36
CA PRO A 136 18.88 -12.77 -7.43
C PRO A 136 18.21 -12.45 -8.78
N PRO A 137 18.87 -11.70 -9.66
CA PRO A 137 18.33 -11.38 -10.98
C PRO A 137 17.97 -12.63 -11.77
N ARG A 138 16.77 -12.65 -12.32
CA ARG A 138 16.29 -13.76 -13.16
C ARG A 138 16.03 -13.28 -14.58
N LYS A 139 16.67 -13.93 -15.54
CA LYS A 139 16.47 -13.59 -16.95
C LYS A 139 15.17 -14.16 -17.50
N MET A 140 14.28 -13.28 -17.94
CA MET A 140 13.01 -13.64 -18.57
C MET A 140 12.84 -12.87 -19.89
N MET A 141 12.63 -13.59 -21.00
CA MET A 141 12.51 -13.02 -22.36
C MET A 141 13.67 -12.09 -22.77
N GLY A 142 14.88 -12.34 -22.21
CA GLY A 142 16.07 -11.55 -22.50
C GLY A 142 16.24 -10.29 -21.62
N ILE A 143 15.34 -10.06 -20.67
CA ILE A 143 15.37 -8.95 -19.71
C ILE A 143 15.63 -9.54 -18.32
N ASP A 144 16.50 -8.91 -17.54
CA ASP A 144 16.79 -9.33 -16.19
C ASP A 144 15.73 -8.72 -15.23
N SER A 145 15.03 -9.60 -14.49
CA SER A 145 14.10 -9.21 -13.44
C SER A 145 14.83 -9.24 -12.09
N GLU A 146 14.87 -8.10 -11.40
CA GLU A 146 15.68 -7.90 -10.18
C GLU A 146 14.82 -7.89 -8.92
N GLY A 147 13.82 -8.76 -8.86
CA GLY A 147 12.90 -8.89 -7.75
C GLY A 147 11.55 -9.46 -8.18
N MET A 148 10.57 -9.36 -7.30
CA MET A 148 9.22 -9.86 -7.55
C MET A 148 8.20 -8.93 -6.91
N LEU A 149 7.17 -8.54 -7.66
CA LEU A 149 5.99 -7.86 -7.12
C LEU A 149 5.10 -8.86 -6.39
N ILE A 150 4.53 -8.43 -5.28
CA ILE A 150 3.64 -9.27 -4.47
C ILE A 150 2.20 -9.01 -4.87
N SER A 151 1.49 -10.09 -5.16
CA SER A 151 0.07 -10.07 -5.51
C SER A 151 -0.68 -11.16 -4.74
N ALA A 152 -1.95 -10.91 -4.48
CA ALA A 152 -2.86 -11.89 -3.94
C ALA A 152 -3.54 -12.63 -5.11
N VAL A 153 -3.58 -13.95 -5.05
CA VAL A 153 -4.23 -14.81 -6.04
C VAL A 153 -5.39 -15.54 -5.36
N HIS A 154 -6.51 -15.59 -6.03
CA HIS A 154 -7.72 -16.29 -5.60
C HIS A 154 -8.43 -16.88 -6.82
N GLU A 155 -9.36 -17.79 -6.60
CA GLU A 155 -10.23 -18.36 -7.65
C GLU A 155 -11.67 -17.94 -7.36
N GLU A 156 -12.31 -17.27 -8.30
CA GLU A 156 -13.71 -16.88 -8.23
C GLU A 156 -14.44 -17.47 -9.42
N ASP A 157 -15.50 -18.23 -9.17
CA ASP A 157 -16.31 -18.91 -10.19
C ASP A 157 -15.50 -19.76 -11.20
N GLY A 158 -14.38 -20.34 -10.76
CA GLY A 158 -13.49 -21.16 -11.59
C GLY A 158 -12.51 -20.37 -12.45
N HIS A 159 -12.43 -19.06 -12.26
CA HIS A 159 -11.45 -18.18 -12.89
C HIS A 159 -10.42 -17.69 -11.87
N GLU A 160 -9.16 -17.68 -12.27
CA GLU A 160 -8.09 -17.11 -11.45
C GLU A 160 -8.19 -15.59 -11.44
N GLY A 161 -8.33 -15.02 -10.25
CA GLY A 161 -8.25 -13.59 -9.99
C GLY A 161 -6.90 -13.24 -9.37
N LEU A 162 -6.32 -12.12 -9.79
CA LEU A 162 -5.05 -11.64 -9.26
C LEU A 162 -5.15 -10.16 -8.92
N ASN A 163 -4.83 -9.83 -7.67
CA ASN A 163 -4.78 -8.46 -7.19
C ASN A 163 -3.35 -8.09 -6.76
N LEU A 164 -2.77 -7.09 -7.42
CA LEU A 164 -1.49 -6.52 -7.02
C LEU A 164 -1.65 -5.80 -5.68
N LEU A 165 -0.77 -6.07 -4.72
CA LEU A 165 -0.80 -5.39 -3.43
C LEU A 165 -0.31 -3.95 -3.58
N ILE A 166 -1.26 -3.05 -3.71
CA ILE A 166 -1.03 -1.59 -3.80
C ILE A 166 -1.17 -1.02 -2.40
N VAL A 167 -0.24 -0.18 -2.02
CA VAL A 167 -0.23 0.53 -0.74
C VAL A 167 -0.53 2.01 -0.95
N ASP A 168 -0.87 2.69 0.14
CA ASP A 168 -1.17 4.11 0.13
C ASP A 168 -0.01 4.93 -0.47
N ARG A 169 -0.36 5.92 -1.29
CA ARG A 169 0.61 6.81 -1.97
C ARG A 169 1.46 7.66 -1.02
N HIS A 170 1.03 7.78 0.26
CA HIS A 170 1.81 8.48 1.28
C HIS A 170 2.99 7.66 1.81
N ILE A 171 3.03 6.34 1.51
CA ILE A 171 4.17 5.51 1.84
C ILE A 171 5.30 5.82 0.85
N PRO A 172 6.47 6.28 1.33
CA PRO A 172 7.57 6.61 0.44
C PRO A 172 8.17 5.35 -0.20
N ALA A 173 8.70 5.51 -1.42
CA ALA A 173 9.48 4.45 -2.05
C ALA A 173 10.68 4.07 -1.17
N GLY A 174 10.96 2.78 -1.07
CA GLY A 174 12.02 2.22 -0.23
C GLY A 174 11.60 1.93 1.21
N ALA A 175 10.38 2.27 1.62
CA ALA A 175 9.90 1.92 2.96
C ALA A 175 9.92 0.40 3.16
N LYS A 176 10.61 -0.06 4.21
CA LYS A 176 10.72 -1.48 4.53
C LYS A 176 9.44 -1.97 5.20
N LEU A 177 9.00 -3.17 4.82
CA LEU A 177 7.90 -3.88 5.46
C LEU A 177 8.46 -4.95 6.41
N TYR A 178 7.79 -5.12 7.53
CA TYR A 178 8.16 -6.07 8.61
C TYR A 178 7.02 -7.05 8.86
#